data_9578adb4746cc7114667ff41fd88b567
#
_entry.id   9578adb4746cc7114667ff41fd88b567
#
_cell.length_a   1.000
_cell.length_b   1.000
_cell.length_c   1.000
_cell.angle_alpha   90.00
_cell.angle_beta   90.00
_cell.angle_gamma   90.00
#
_symmetry.space_group_name_H-M   'P 1'
#
loop_
_entity.id
_entity.type
_entity.pdbx_description
1 polymer ?
#
loop_
_entity_poly.entity_id
_entity_poly.type
_entity_poly.pdbx_seq_one_letter_code
_entity_poly.pdbx_strand_id
1 'polypeptide(L)'
;INTLNSLCIEMDNRYELLKNAMCRNIKEYNQKFKERKLNPNEGYSFLPYIILVIDEFADLIMTAGKEVETPIARLAQLARAIGIHLIIATQRPSVNVITGIIKANIPARAALQVTTNIDSRTIIDSMGAENLLGNGDMLFMSPNSRILQRVHGAYISDEEIKNIVGYIKKNNEANYIE
;
A
#
# COMPACT_ATOMS: atom_id res chain seq x y z
N ILE A 1 -4.19 13.80 -6.01
CA ILE A 1 -4.69 14.42 -4.78
C ILE A 1 -6.13 13.96 -4.52
N ASN A 2 -7.06 14.17 -5.46
CA ASN A 2 -8.49 13.83 -5.27
C ASN A 2 -8.68 12.36 -4.86
N THR A 3 -8.02 11.42 -5.50
CA THR A 3 -8.07 9.99 -5.16
C THR A 3 -7.65 9.71 -3.71
N LEU A 4 -6.59 10.38 -3.22
CA LEU A 4 -6.14 10.22 -1.83
C LEU A 4 -7.15 10.79 -0.84
N ASN A 5 -7.73 11.94 -1.15
CA ASN A 5 -8.77 12.55 -0.33
C ASN A 5 -10.04 11.69 -0.30
N SER A 6 -10.46 11.16 -1.45
CA SER A 6 -11.59 10.22 -1.53
C SER A 6 -11.35 8.96 -0.70
N LEU A 7 -10.12 8.42 -0.71
CA LEU A 7 -9.78 7.28 0.14
C LEU A 7 -9.79 7.61 1.64
N CYS A 8 -9.44 8.84 2.01
CA CYS A 8 -9.57 9.29 3.39
C CYS A 8 -11.03 9.39 3.82
N ILE A 9 -11.92 9.87 2.94
CA ILE A 9 -13.36 9.91 3.19
C ILE A 9 -13.92 8.48 3.30
N GLU A 10 -13.56 7.60 2.38
CA GLU A 10 -13.95 6.19 2.42
C GLU A 10 -13.46 5.51 3.71
N MET A 11 -12.25 5.83 4.15
CA MET A 11 -11.72 5.36 5.44
C MET A 11 -12.62 5.77 6.59
N ASP A 12 -13.02 7.03 6.66
CA ASP A 12 -13.88 7.54 7.73
C ASP A 12 -15.27 6.88 7.68
N ASN A 13 -15.86 6.73 6.50
CA ASN A 13 -17.13 6.03 6.30
C ASN A 13 -17.06 4.57 6.79
N ARG A 14 -15.97 3.87 6.47
CA ARG A 14 -15.77 2.49 6.92
C ARG A 14 -15.64 2.39 8.43
N TYR A 15 -14.94 3.32 9.06
CA TYR A 15 -14.85 3.38 10.52
C TYR A 15 -16.23 3.57 11.16
N GLU A 16 -17.09 4.42 10.59
CA GLU A 16 -18.45 4.60 11.07
C GLU A 16 -19.27 3.30 10.94
N LEU A 17 -19.20 2.61 9.80
CA LEU A 17 -19.87 1.33 9.59
C LEU A 17 -19.39 0.27 10.59
N LEU A 18 -18.09 0.15 10.82
CA LEU A 18 -17.53 -0.79 11.77
C LEU A 18 -17.96 -0.47 13.21
N LYS A 19 -17.96 0.79 13.58
CA LYS A 19 -18.41 1.27 14.89
C LYS A 19 -19.88 0.92 15.14
N ASN A 20 -20.76 1.24 14.18
CA ASN A 20 -22.18 0.96 14.27
C ASN A 20 -22.46 -0.56 14.31
N ALA A 21 -21.68 -1.35 13.59
CA ALA A 21 -21.73 -2.81 13.61
C ALA A 21 -21.05 -3.44 14.84
N MET A 22 -20.44 -2.64 15.72
CA MET A 22 -19.63 -3.11 16.87
C MET A 22 -18.56 -4.11 16.44
N CYS A 23 -17.80 -3.79 15.39
CA CYS A 23 -16.73 -4.61 14.82
C CYS A 23 -15.38 -3.89 14.94
N ARG A 24 -14.32 -4.63 15.23
CA ARG A 24 -12.97 -4.08 15.39
C ARG A 24 -12.17 -4.01 14.09
N ASN A 25 -12.55 -4.77 13.09
CA ASN A 25 -11.85 -4.84 11.82
C ASN A 25 -12.78 -5.33 10.70
N ILE A 26 -12.33 -5.14 9.45
CA ILE A 26 -13.07 -5.50 8.24
C ILE A 26 -13.41 -7.01 8.17
N LYS A 27 -12.55 -7.89 8.69
CA LYS A 27 -12.79 -9.35 8.66
C LYS A 27 -14.02 -9.70 9.51
N GLU A 28 -14.07 -9.16 10.73
CA GLU A 28 -15.19 -9.35 11.64
C GLU A 28 -16.50 -8.76 11.07
N TYR A 29 -16.41 -7.55 10.50
CA TYR A 29 -17.53 -6.88 9.85
C TYR A 29 -18.07 -7.71 8.66
N ASN A 30 -17.21 -8.08 7.72
CA ASN A 30 -17.59 -8.86 6.55
C ASN A 30 -18.14 -10.25 6.92
N GLN A 31 -17.64 -10.85 8.01
CA GLN A 31 -18.18 -12.11 8.52
C GLN A 31 -19.62 -11.91 9.04
N LYS A 32 -19.89 -10.88 9.84
CA LYS A 32 -21.25 -10.53 10.30
C LYS A 32 -22.19 -10.25 9.12
N PHE A 33 -21.70 -9.56 8.08
CA PHE A 33 -22.49 -9.29 6.89
C PHE A 33 -22.87 -10.58 6.15
N LYS A 34 -21.91 -11.49 5.92
CA LYS A 34 -22.15 -12.80 5.31
C LYS A 34 -23.12 -13.65 6.11
N GLU A 35 -23.07 -13.57 7.43
CA GLU A 35 -23.99 -14.25 8.36
C GLU A 35 -25.38 -13.58 8.44
N ARG A 36 -25.65 -12.54 7.60
CA ARG A 36 -26.90 -11.76 7.58
C ARG A 36 -27.27 -11.12 8.92
N LYS A 37 -26.26 -10.79 9.74
CA LYS A 37 -26.42 -10.09 11.01
C LYS A 37 -26.44 -8.56 10.87
N LEU A 38 -26.16 -8.06 9.67
CA LEU A 38 -26.19 -6.64 9.31
C LEU A 38 -27.23 -6.43 8.21
N ASN A 39 -28.14 -5.48 8.41
CA ASN A 39 -29.26 -5.24 7.52
C ASN A 39 -28.84 -4.28 6.39
N PRO A 40 -28.87 -4.69 5.10
CA PRO A 40 -28.57 -3.80 3.98
C PRO A 40 -29.45 -2.55 3.90
N ASN A 41 -30.72 -2.64 4.36
CA ASN A 41 -31.62 -1.49 4.37
C ASN A 41 -31.21 -0.39 5.37
N GLU A 42 -30.31 -0.70 6.29
CA GLU A 42 -29.69 0.25 7.23
C GLU A 42 -28.36 0.80 6.73
N GLY A 43 -28.05 0.60 5.45
CA GLY A 43 -26.81 1.09 4.83
C GLY A 43 -25.60 0.18 4.96
N TYR A 44 -25.75 -1.03 5.54
CA TYR A 44 -24.65 -1.98 5.61
C TYR A 44 -24.45 -2.67 4.25
N SER A 45 -23.20 -2.80 3.84
CA SER A 45 -22.80 -3.50 2.61
C SER A 45 -21.51 -4.29 2.86
N PHE A 46 -21.25 -5.27 1.99
CA PHE A 46 -19.96 -5.95 2.02
C PHE A 46 -18.84 -4.98 1.67
N LEU A 47 -17.79 -4.93 2.50
CA LEU A 47 -16.66 -4.04 2.29
C LEU A 47 -15.50 -4.80 1.60
N PRO A 48 -15.21 -4.54 0.32
CA PRO A 48 -14.04 -5.11 -0.34
C PRO A 48 -12.75 -4.49 0.22
N TYR A 49 -11.64 -5.25 0.13
CA TYR A 49 -10.33 -4.67 0.35
C TYR A 49 -9.98 -3.71 -0.77
N ILE A 50 -9.37 -2.59 -0.42
CA ILE A 50 -8.85 -1.60 -1.37
C ILE A 50 -7.32 -1.64 -1.30
N ILE A 51 -6.67 -1.81 -2.44
CA ILE A 51 -5.22 -1.75 -2.58
C ILE A 51 -4.90 -0.51 -3.41
N LEU A 52 -4.27 0.48 -2.79
CA LEU A 52 -3.73 1.64 -3.49
C LEU A 52 -2.28 1.35 -3.88
N VAL A 53 -1.99 1.40 -5.17
CA VAL A 53 -0.64 1.25 -5.70
C VAL A 53 -0.17 2.60 -6.25
N ILE A 54 0.98 3.06 -5.80
CA ILE A 54 1.68 4.25 -6.32
C ILE A 54 3.00 3.78 -6.89
N ASP A 55 3.11 3.83 -8.21
CA ASP A 55 4.26 3.30 -8.96
C ASP A 55 5.51 4.19 -8.82
N GLU A 56 5.38 5.51 -8.92
CA GLU A 56 6.48 6.45 -8.70
C GLU A 56 6.04 7.58 -7.74
N PHE A 57 6.37 7.40 -6.48
CA PHE A 57 5.98 8.33 -5.42
C PHE A 57 6.72 9.68 -5.51
N ALA A 58 7.95 9.66 -6.03
CA ALA A 58 8.74 10.89 -6.16
C ALA A 58 8.03 11.94 -7.02
N ASP A 59 7.37 11.55 -8.11
CA ASP A 59 6.68 12.47 -8.99
C ASP A 59 5.49 13.15 -8.27
N LEU A 60 4.80 12.43 -7.41
CA LEU A 60 3.70 12.99 -6.63
C LEU A 60 4.18 13.93 -5.53
N ILE A 61 5.18 13.52 -4.75
CA ILE A 61 5.66 14.31 -3.61
C ILE A 61 6.38 15.57 -4.07
N MET A 62 7.13 15.50 -5.18
CA MET A 62 7.81 16.67 -5.74
C MET A 62 6.86 17.68 -6.37
N THR A 63 5.69 17.24 -6.82
CA THR A 63 4.67 18.10 -7.43
C THR A 63 3.77 18.76 -6.39
N ALA A 64 3.31 18.02 -5.39
CA ALA A 64 2.27 18.43 -4.47
C ALA A 64 2.66 18.34 -2.97
N GLY A 65 3.86 17.87 -2.65
CA GLY A 65 4.43 17.91 -1.31
C GLY A 65 3.47 17.43 -0.20
N LYS A 66 3.15 18.31 0.73
CA LYS A 66 2.30 18.01 1.88
C LYS A 66 0.87 17.61 1.54
N GLU A 67 0.35 18.04 0.40
CA GLU A 67 -1.01 17.66 -0.04
C GLU A 67 -1.12 16.17 -0.39
N VAL A 68 0.01 15.53 -0.68
CA VAL A 68 0.12 14.08 -0.89
C VAL A 68 0.60 13.38 0.37
N GLU A 69 1.60 13.93 1.07
CA GLU A 69 2.19 13.31 2.24
C GLU A 69 1.18 13.13 3.38
N THR A 70 0.36 14.15 3.66
CA THR A 70 -0.61 14.13 4.77
C THR A 70 -1.66 13.02 4.63
N PRO A 71 -2.39 12.90 3.51
CA PRO A 71 -3.37 11.83 3.36
C PRO A 71 -2.72 10.43 3.32
N ILE A 72 -1.53 10.28 2.74
CA ILE A 72 -0.81 9.01 2.75
C ILE A 72 -0.43 8.60 4.17
N ALA A 73 0.13 9.53 4.96
CA ALA A 73 0.47 9.26 6.35
C ALA A 73 -0.77 8.85 7.17
N ARG A 74 -1.89 9.52 6.96
CA ARG A 74 -3.17 9.22 7.62
C ARG A 74 -3.69 7.83 7.24
N LEU A 75 -3.70 7.49 5.95
CA LEU A 75 -4.09 6.17 5.46
C LEU A 75 -3.16 5.08 5.99
N ALA A 76 -1.84 5.28 5.92
CA ALA A 76 -0.87 4.30 6.39
C ALA A 76 -1.01 4.01 7.90
N GLN A 77 -1.35 5.02 8.68
CA GLN A 77 -1.53 4.91 10.13
C GLN A 77 -2.84 4.22 10.52
N LEU A 78 -3.94 4.52 9.85
CA LEU A 78 -5.29 4.17 10.30
C LEU A 78 -5.99 3.13 9.43
N ALA A 79 -5.71 3.04 8.14
CA ALA A 79 -6.59 2.34 7.21
C ALA A 79 -6.47 0.80 7.21
N ARG A 80 -5.47 0.22 7.88
CA ARG A 80 -5.25 -1.23 7.92
C ARG A 80 -6.45 -2.02 8.47
N ALA A 81 -7.03 -1.55 9.56
CA ALA A 81 -8.14 -2.26 10.22
C ALA A 81 -9.40 -2.32 9.35
N ILE A 82 -9.59 -1.33 8.50
CA ILE A 82 -10.76 -1.18 7.62
C ILE A 82 -10.50 -1.69 6.18
N GLY A 83 -9.36 -2.34 5.96
CA GLY A 83 -9.05 -3.04 4.71
C GLY A 83 -8.58 -2.17 3.57
N ILE A 84 -7.97 -1.01 3.84
CA ILE A 84 -7.26 -0.22 2.84
C ILE A 84 -5.76 -0.40 3.05
N HIS A 85 -5.06 -0.83 2.01
CA HIS A 85 -3.63 -1.10 2.02
C HIS A 85 -2.90 -0.27 0.97
N LEU A 86 -1.66 0.11 1.28
CA LEU A 86 -0.83 0.96 0.44
C LEU A 86 0.39 0.17 -0.04
N ILE A 87 0.68 0.26 -1.33
CA ILE A 87 1.94 -0.15 -1.94
C ILE A 87 2.53 1.09 -2.60
N ILE A 88 3.64 1.57 -2.06
CA ILE A 88 4.29 2.81 -2.52
C ILE A 88 5.68 2.44 -3.03
N ALA A 89 5.93 2.70 -4.31
CA ALA A 89 7.20 2.49 -4.96
C ALA A 89 7.82 3.81 -5.42
N THR A 90 9.12 3.83 -5.52
CA THR A 90 9.87 4.93 -6.13
C THR A 90 11.23 4.44 -6.64
N GLN A 91 11.66 4.97 -7.77
CA GLN A 91 13.01 4.79 -8.31
C GLN A 91 13.98 5.88 -7.83
N ARG A 92 13.49 6.85 -7.03
CA ARG A 92 14.28 7.98 -6.51
C ARG A 92 14.28 7.98 -4.98
N PRO A 93 15.05 7.09 -4.35
CA PRO A 93 15.05 6.92 -2.89
C PRO A 93 15.84 8.03 -2.18
N SER A 94 15.41 9.28 -2.30
CA SER A 94 16.00 10.40 -1.59
C SER A 94 15.25 10.72 -0.29
N VAL A 95 15.90 11.41 0.63
CA VAL A 95 15.31 11.86 1.90
C VAL A 95 14.12 12.81 1.72
N ASN A 96 14.07 13.51 0.59
CA ASN A 96 12.95 14.41 0.24
C ASN A 96 11.73 13.63 -0.26
N VAL A 97 11.91 12.41 -0.70
CA VAL A 97 10.84 11.52 -1.19
C VAL A 97 10.42 10.56 -0.09
N ILE A 98 11.39 9.87 0.52
CA ILE A 98 11.15 8.94 1.63
C ILE A 98 11.39 9.69 2.94
N THR A 99 10.42 10.53 3.28
CA THR A 99 10.49 11.41 4.44
C THR A 99 10.40 10.64 5.76
N GLY A 100 10.77 11.28 6.87
CA GLY A 100 10.62 10.71 8.20
C GLY A 100 9.17 10.35 8.53
N ILE A 101 8.20 11.12 8.04
CA ILE A 101 6.76 10.88 8.23
C ILE A 101 6.34 9.60 7.51
N ILE A 102 6.76 9.43 6.25
CA ILE A 102 6.50 8.21 5.46
C ILE A 102 7.13 6.99 6.14
N LYS A 103 8.40 7.08 6.54
CA LYS A 103 9.12 5.99 7.22
C LYS A 103 8.49 5.59 8.54
N ALA A 104 7.97 6.53 9.30
CA ALA A 104 7.32 6.27 10.59
C ALA A 104 6.00 5.50 10.45
N ASN A 105 5.27 5.73 9.36
CA ASN A 105 3.94 5.16 9.15
C ASN A 105 3.95 3.93 8.22
N ILE A 106 5.02 3.71 7.45
CA ILE A 106 5.19 2.55 6.56
C ILE A 106 6.37 1.71 7.06
N PRO A 107 6.13 0.78 7.99
CA PRO A 107 7.19 0.00 8.61
C PRO A 107 7.67 -1.19 7.75
N ALA A 108 6.84 -1.69 6.83
CA ALA A 108 7.26 -2.72 5.88
C ALA A 108 8.00 -2.07 4.72
N ARG A 109 9.22 -2.49 4.44
CA ARG A 109 10.04 -1.91 3.39
C ARG A 109 10.78 -2.98 2.62
N ALA A 110 10.90 -2.77 1.32
CA ALA A 110 11.71 -3.60 0.44
C ALA A 110 12.66 -2.69 -0.34
N ALA A 111 13.95 -2.94 -0.25
CA ALA A 111 14.94 -2.30 -1.08
C ALA A 111 15.40 -3.29 -2.16
N LEU A 112 15.14 -2.97 -3.40
CA LEU A 112 15.78 -3.59 -4.55
C LEU A 112 17.19 -3.03 -4.73
N GLN A 113 17.94 -3.49 -5.72
CA GLN A 113 19.28 -2.99 -5.98
C GLN A 113 19.27 -1.46 -6.18
N VAL A 114 20.13 -0.77 -5.44
CA VAL A 114 20.35 0.67 -5.56
C VAL A 114 21.80 0.96 -5.90
N THR A 115 22.09 2.19 -6.34
CA THR A 115 23.43 2.56 -6.80
C THR A 115 24.37 2.88 -5.62
N THR A 116 23.83 3.44 -4.53
CA THR A 116 24.67 3.93 -3.41
C THR A 116 24.21 3.38 -2.07
N ASN A 117 25.14 3.34 -1.10
CA ASN A 117 24.81 3.00 0.28
C ASN A 117 23.93 4.06 0.97
N ILE A 118 23.94 5.30 0.48
CA ILE A 118 23.06 6.37 0.96
C ILE A 118 21.61 6.05 0.62
N ASP A 119 21.35 5.59 -0.61
CA ASP A 119 20.02 5.17 -1.04
C ASP A 119 19.53 3.97 -0.22
N SER A 120 20.39 3.00 0.03
CA SER A 120 20.08 1.87 0.91
C SER A 120 19.64 2.33 2.29
N ARG A 121 20.43 3.20 2.93
CA ARG A 121 20.10 3.75 4.25
C ARG A 121 18.80 4.56 4.23
N THR A 122 18.54 5.28 3.15
CA THR A 122 17.28 6.04 3.02
C THR A 122 16.07 5.13 3.04
N ILE A 123 16.12 3.96 2.41
CA ILE A 123 15.00 3.02 2.34
C ILE A 123 14.89 2.18 3.63
N ILE A 124 15.97 1.50 4.02
CA ILE A 124 15.94 0.44 5.03
C ILE A 124 16.77 0.74 6.29
N ASP A 125 17.21 1.97 6.46
CA ASP A 125 18.04 2.43 7.60
C ASP A 125 19.37 1.69 7.76
N SER A 126 19.80 0.93 6.75
CA SER A 126 21.01 0.10 6.72
C SER A 126 21.64 0.10 5.34
N MET A 127 22.92 -0.21 5.28
CA MET A 127 23.64 -0.49 4.03
C MET A 127 23.33 -1.92 3.58
N GLY A 128 23.58 -2.21 2.30
CA GLY A 128 23.54 -3.56 1.74
C GLY A 128 22.75 -3.67 0.44
N ALA A 129 21.77 -2.79 0.19
CA ALA A 129 20.99 -2.84 -1.05
C ALA A 129 21.84 -2.48 -2.29
N GLU A 130 22.95 -1.74 -2.12
CA GLU A 130 23.93 -1.47 -3.18
C GLU A 130 24.69 -2.72 -3.64
N ASN A 131 24.69 -3.78 -2.84
CA ASN A 131 25.39 -5.04 -3.13
C ASN A 131 24.44 -6.14 -3.66
N LEU A 132 23.18 -5.82 -3.91
CA LEU A 132 22.21 -6.77 -4.45
C LEU A 132 22.49 -7.07 -5.93
N LEU A 133 22.05 -8.23 -6.37
CA LEU A 133 22.34 -8.75 -7.72
C LEU A 133 21.39 -8.22 -8.81
N GLY A 134 20.32 -7.52 -8.42
CA GLY A 134 19.23 -7.17 -9.35
C GLY A 134 18.28 -8.35 -9.60
N ASN A 135 17.43 -8.23 -10.62
CA ASN A 135 16.50 -9.28 -11.05
C ASN A 135 15.63 -9.86 -9.93
N GLY A 136 15.13 -9.00 -9.03
CA GLY A 136 14.27 -9.43 -7.92
C GLY A 136 14.99 -9.72 -6.60
N ASP A 137 16.33 -9.66 -6.57
CA ASP A 137 17.08 -9.73 -5.31
C ASP A 137 16.81 -8.49 -4.46
N MET A 138 16.38 -8.66 -3.22
CA MET A 138 15.94 -7.56 -2.37
C MET A 138 16.32 -7.75 -0.90
N LEU A 139 16.40 -6.65 -0.18
CA LEU A 139 16.41 -6.64 1.28
C LEU A 139 15.02 -6.24 1.78
N PHE A 140 14.41 -7.10 2.56
CA PHE A 140 13.08 -6.90 3.10
C PHE A 140 13.12 -6.66 4.61
N MET A 141 12.44 -5.60 5.05
CA MET A 141 12.20 -5.27 6.44
C MET A 141 10.73 -5.52 6.78
N SER A 142 10.49 -6.51 7.62
CA SER A 142 9.14 -6.81 8.11
C SER A 142 8.71 -5.81 9.19
N PRO A 143 7.43 -5.45 9.27
CA PRO A 143 6.90 -4.59 10.34
C PRO A 143 7.13 -5.13 11.76
N ASN A 144 7.20 -6.44 11.89
CA ASN A 144 7.31 -7.13 13.18
C ASN A 144 8.75 -7.52 13.54
N SER A 145 9.71 -7.25 12.68
CA SER A 145 11.12 -7.61 12.89
C SER A 145 12.03 -6.50 12.38
N ARG A 146 13.02 -6.13 13.19
CA ARG A 146 14.09 -5.22 12.77
C ARG A 146 15.21 -5.92 11.99
N ILE A 147 15.08 -7.24 11.82
CA ILE A 147 16.08 -8.03 11.11
C ILE A 147 15.79 -7.94 9.63
N LEU A 148 16.75 -7.46 8.86
CA LEU A 148 16.70 -7.47 7.40
C LEU A 148 16.82 -8.91 6.89
N GLN A 149 15.90 -9.27 6.02
CA GLN A 149 15.92 -10.55 5.33
C GLN A 149 16.29 -10.32 3.87
N ARG A 150 17.30 -11.04 3.38
CA ARG A 150 17.56 -11.09 1.95
C ARG A 150 16.62 -12.09 1.30
N VAL A 151 15.86 -11.61 0.34
CA VAL A 151 14.88 -12.41 -0.40
C VAL A 151 15.22 -12.31 -1.88
N HIS A 152 15.33 -13.44 -2.55
CA HIS A 152 15.45 -13.47 -4.00
C HIS A 152 14.07 -13.66 -4.58
N GLY A 153 13.46 -12.57 -5.04
CA GLY A 153 12.16 -12.58 -5.72
C GLY A 153 12.26 -13.18 -7.11
N ALA A 154 11.15 -13.67 -7.63
CA ALA A 154 11.08 -14.13 -9.00
C ALA A 154 11.25 -12.93 -9.97
N TYR A 155 12.05 -13.12 -11.00
CA TYR A 155 12.08 -12.19 -12.13
C TYR A 155 10.84 -12.40 -12.99
N ILE A 156 10.20 -11.32 -13.39
CA ILE A 156 9.03 -11.32 -14.27
C ILE A 156 9.41 -10.52 -15.52
N SER A 157 9.30 -11.16 -16.69
CA SER A 157 9.56 -10.50 -17.97
C SER A 157 8.39 -9.64 -18.43
N ASP A 158 8.65 -8.70 -19.33
CA ASP A 158 7.60 -7.86 -19.95
C ASP A 158 6.56 -8.68 -20.70
N GLU A 159 6.96 -9.82 -21.26
CA GLU A 159 6.05 -10.74 -21.96
C GLU A 159 5.10 -11.42 -20.98
N GLU A 160 5.61 -11.90 -19.84
CA GLU A 160 4.78 -12.47 -18.78
C GLU A 160 3.80 -11.46 -18.22
N ILE A 161 4.24 -10.20 -18.00
CA ILE A 161 3.36 -9.10 -17.56
C ILE A 161 2.24 -8.88 -18.58
N LYS A 162 2.55 -8.78 -19.87
CA LYS A 162 1.55 -8.62 -20.96
C LYS A 162 0.54 -9.76 -20.98
N ASN A 163 1.01 -11.00 -20.84
CA ASN A 163 0.17 -12.18 -20.84
C ASN A 163 -0.78 -12.22 -19.63
N ILE A 164 -0.27 -11.93 -18.43
CA ILE A 164 -1.07 -11.88 -17.20
C ILE A 164 -2.10 -10.76 -17.25
N VAL A 165 -1.70 -9.55 -17.63
CA VAL A 165 -2.61 -8.40 -17.77
C VAL A 165 -3.67 -8.67 -18.85
N GLY A 166 -3.28 -9.26 -19.98
CA GLY A 166 -4.21 -9.66 -21.03
C GLY A 166 -5.24 -10.68 -20.55
N TYR A 167 -4.82 -11.67 -19.79
CA TYR A 167 -5.71 -12.65 -19.18
C TYR A 167 -6.70 -12.01 -18.20
N ILE A 168 -6.21 -11.13 -17.32
CA ILE A 168 -7.05 -10.44 -16.34
C ILE A 168 -8.10 -9.57 -17.06
N LYS A 169 -7.69 -8.78 -18.05
CA LYS A 169 -8.60 -7.93 -18.83
C LYS A 169 -9.68 -8.72 -19.56
N LYS A 170 -9.32 -9.91 -20.10
CA LYS A 170 -10.27 -10.76 -20.83
C LYS A 170 -11.33 -11.39 -19.93
N ASN A 171 -10.99 -11.65 -18.68
CA ASN A 171 -11.85 -12.39 -17.74
C ASN A 171 -12.54 -11.51 -16.69
N ASN A 172 -12.25 -10.21 -16.67
CA ASN A 172 -12.83 -9.28 -15.72
C ASN A 172 -13.23 -7.98 -16.42
N GLU A 173 -14.44 -7.53 -16.17
CA GLU A 173 -14.89 -6.19 -16.56
C GLU A 173 -14.57 -5.20 -15.44
N ALA A 174 -14.13 -4.00 -15.83
CA ALA A 174 -13.91 -2.93 -14.89
C ALA A 174 -15.27 -2.40 -14.41
N ASN A 175 -15.50 -2.44 -13.10
CA ASN A 175 -16.68 -1.87 -12.48
C ASN A 175 -16.26 -0.60 -11.71
N TYR A 176 -16.38 0.54 -12.37
CA TYR A 176 -16.05 1.83 -11.77
C TYR A 176 -17.21 2.31 -10.90
N ILE A 177 -16.87 2.81 -9.72
CA ILE A 177 -17.83 3.55 -8.87
C ILE A 177 -17.78 5.01 -9.37
N GLU A 178 -18.91 5.51 -9.87
CA GLU A 178 -19.09 6.90 -10.29
C GLU A 178 -19.19 7.86 -9.09
#